data_c3a7592bf4834ff8f31b813b016911d1
#
_entry.id   c3a7592bf4834ff8f31b813b016911d1
#
_cell.length_a   1.000
_cell.length_b   1.000
_cell.length_c   1.000
_cell.angle_alpha   90.00
_cell.angle_beta   90.00
_cell.angle_gamma   90.00
#
_symmetry.space_group_name_H-M   'P 1'
#
loop_
_entity.id
_entity.type
_entity.pdbx_description
1 polymer ?
#
loop_
_entity_poly.entity_id
_entity_poly.type
_entity_poly.pdbx_seq_one_letter_code
_entity_poly.pdbx_strand_id
1 'polypeptide(L)'
;MSDEKKVEETKEVAVKEEQKVTVRDKKVTDYSLGIFGTEDNFLMATQMAKALASSTIVPQTYQGNWSNCLIAIEQAQRLKVSPMMVMQNLYVIQGRPSWSSSFLIAAINNSGKYDTELQFEENKDKDGKPFSCIAFAFKNGRRIEGMEITMEMARAEGWLNKNGSKWKTMPQLMLRYRAASFFARLNCPEITLGLYTRDEILDGDFKEYPAPDPKSQMKADVEQYANTVPFETETVESVRVDDQIEGQQTMTFEE
;
A
#
# COMPACT_ATOMS: atom_id res chain seq x y z
N MET A 1 -15.81 15.81 -69.94
CA MET A 1 -16.82 15.96 -68.85
C MET A 1 -17.01 14.68 -68.02
N SER A 2 -16.15 13.68 -68.12
CA SER A 2 -16.25 12.40 -67.33
C SER A 2 -15.14 12.22 -66.30
N ASP A 3 -14.07 12.97 -66.35
CA ASP A 3 -12.95 12.77 -65.40
C ASP A 3 -13.02 13.66 -64.18
N GLU A 4 -13.70 14.82 -64.27
CA GLU A 4 -13.87 15.72 -63.11
C GLU A 4 -14.86 15.17 -62.05
N LYS A 5 -15.88 14.42 -62.48
CA LYS A 5 -16.84 13.80 -61.53
C LYS A 5 -16.23 12.65 -60.70
N LYS A 6 -15.22 11.94 -61.22
CA LYS A 6 -14.57 10.85 -60.49
C LYS A 6 -13.57 11.35 -59.42
N VAL A 7 -13.03 12.56 -59.59
CA VAL A 7 -12.10 13.16 -58.63
C VAL A 7 -12.86 13.78 -57.45
N GLU A 8 -14.08 14.26 -57.66
CA GLU A 8 -14.91 14.78 -56.55
C GLU A 8 -15.49 13.67 -55.67
N GLU A 9 -15.97 12.56 -56.28
CA GLU A 9 -16.45 11.41 -55.46
C GLU A 9 -15.35 10.76 -54.65
N THR A 10 -14.09 10.71 -55.11
CA THR A 10 -12.98 10.17 -54.35
C THR A 10 -12.52 11.09 -53.21
N LYS A 11 -12.76 12.40 -53.32
CA LYS A 11 -12.48 13.34 -52.22
C LYS A 11 -13.54 13.34 -51.14
N GLU A 12 -14.81 13.08 -51.49
CA GLU A 12 -15.92 13.02 -50.53
C GLU A 12 -15.89 11.71 -49.70
N VAL A 13 -15.37 10.61 -50.22
CA VAL A 13 -15.20 9.36 -49.49
C VAL A 13 -13.98 9.41 -48.55
N ALA A 14 -12.92 10.15 -48.91
CA ALA A 14 -11.74 10.32 -48.06
C ALA A 14 -11.98 11.27 -46.86
N VAL A 15 -12.96 12.13 -46.90
CA VAL A 15 -13.30 13.05 -45.78
C VAL A 15 -14.25 12.43 -44.77
N LYS A 16 -14.85 11.26 -45.07
CA LYS A 16 -15.79 10.56 -44.15
C LYS A 16 -15.15 9.56 -43.20
N GLU A 17 -13.87 9.30 -43.30
CA GLU A 17 -13.13 8.37 -42.41
C GLU A 17 -12.08 9.08 -41.51
N GLU A 18 -12.15 10.37 -41.29
CA GLU A 18 -11.60 10.94 -40.08
C GLU A 18 -12.48 10.51 -38.91
N GLN A 19 -12.26 9.28 -38.45
CA GLN A 19 -12.73 8.82 -37.16
C GLN A 19 -12.37 9.89 -36.14
N LYS A 20 -13.40 10.52 -35.56
CA LYS A 20 -13.28 11.29 -34.32
C LYS A 20 -12.51 10.41 -33.33
N VAL A 21 -11.20 10.61 -33.25
CA VAL A 21 -10.44 10.29 -32.07
C VAL A 21 -11.03 11.18 -31.00
N THR A 22 -12.03 10.68 -30.30
CA THR A 22 -12.48 11.29 -29.06
C THR A 22 -11.26 11.27 -28.17
N VAL A 23 -10.60 12.43 -28.09
CA VAL A 23 -9.68 12.72 -27.02
C VAL A 23 -10.52 12.51 -25.77
N ARG A 24 -10.37 11.34 -25.13
CA ARG A 24 -10.86 11.14 -23.78
C ARG A 24 -10.20 12.28 -23.01
N ASP A 25 -11.01 13.24 -22.56
CA ASP A 25 -10.54 14.23 -21.64
C ASP A 25 -9.73 13.50 -20.58
N LYS A 26 -8.40 13.70 -20.59
CA LYS A 26 -7.55 13.20 -19.53
C LYS A 26 -8.02 13.96 -18.29
N LYS A 27 -8.97 13.38 -17.56
CA LYS A 27 -9.23 13.81 -16.19
C LYS A 27 -7.88 13.79 -15.51
N VAL A 28 -7.38 14.98 -15.20
CA VAL A 28 -6.16 15.14 -14.41
C VAL A 28 -6.49 14.52 -13.07
N THR A 29 -5.99 13.31 -12.84
CA THR A 29 -6.14 12.65 -11.55
C THR A 29 -5.37 13.48 -10.53
N ASP A 30 -6.07 14.15 -9.66
CA ASP A 30 -5.46 14.90 -8.55
C ASP A 30 -5.02 13.93 -7.46
N TYR A 31 -3.75 13.55 -7.51
CA TYR A 31 -3.16 12.67 -6.50
C TYR A 31 -2.88 13.35 -5.16
N SER A 32 -3.14 14.66 -5.03
CA SER A 32 -2.91 15.39 -3.77
C SER A 32 -3.79 14.87 -2.63
N LEU A 33 -4.96 14.31 -2.96
CA LEU A 33 -5.90 13.72 -1.99
C LEU A 33 -5.62 12.25 -1.65
N GLY A 34 -4.55 11.66 -2.18
CA GLY A 34 -4.24 10.25 -2.00
C GLY A 34 -5.08 9.30 -2.85
N ILE A 35 -4.84 7.99 -2.71
CA ILE A 35 -5.55 6.97 -3.50
C ILE A 35 -7.02 6.83 -3.11
N PHE A 36 -7.41 7.26 -1.93
CA PHE A 36 -8.79 7.24 -1.43
C PHE A 36 -9.53 8.57 -1.63
N GLY A 37 -8.89 9.57 -2.25
CA GLY A 37 -9.47 10.90 -2.39
C GLY A 37 -10.57 10.99 -3.44
N THR A 38 -10.50 10.20 -4.51
CA THR A 38 -11.48 10.15 -5.58
C THR A 38 -11.70 8.72 -6.07
N GLU A 39 -12.86 8.46 -6.69
CA GLU A 39 -13.15 7.15 -7.28
C GLU A 39 -12.13 6.79 -8.38
N ASP A 40 -11.77 7.75 -9.23
CA ASP A 40 -10.80 7.55 -10.32
C ASP A 40 -9.42 7.17 -9.75
N ASN A 41 -8.95 7.83 -8.67
CA ASN A 41 -7.69 7.51 -8.00
C ASN A 41 -7.73 6.09 -7.42
N PHE A 42 -8.83 5.73 -6.77
CA PHE A 42 -9.00 4.40 -6.18
C PHE A 42 -9.02 3.30 -7.25
N LEU A 43 -9.74 3.50 -8.35
CA LEU A 43 -9.78 2.56 -9.46
C LEU A 43 -8.39 2.37 -10.09
N MET A 44 -7.66 3.47 -10.33
CA MET A 44 -6.31 3.40 -10.87
C MET A 44 -5.35 2.69 -9.91
N ALA A 45 -5.38 3.03 -8.62
CA ALA A 45 -4.56 2.37 -7.61
C ALA A 45 -4.89 0.87 -7.50
N THR A 46 -6.16 0.50 -7.63
CA THR A 46 -6.60 -0.90 -7.64
C THR A 46 -6.05 -1.66 -8.86
N GLN A 47 -6.04 -1.04 -10.04
CA GLN A 47 -5.44 -1.65 -11.24
C GLN A 47 -3.92 -1.84 -11.07
N MET A 48 -3.22 -0.84 -10.55
CA MET A 48 -1.79 -0.94 -10.23
C MET A 48 -1.53 -2.04 -9.18
N ALA A 49 -2.34 -2.12 -8.14
CA ALA A 49 -2.23 -3.13 -7.10
C ALA A 49 -2.42 -4.56 -7.65
N LYS A 50 -3.38 -4.76 -8.54
CA LYS A 50 -3.58 -6.05 -9.23
C LYS A 50 -2.39 -6.43 -10.11
N ALA A 51 -1.83 -5.47 -10.85
CA ALA A 51 -0.64 -5.69 -11.66
C ALA A 51 0.58 -6.06 -10.81
N LEU A 52 0.81 -5.37 -9.68
CA LEU A 52 1.89 -5.70 -8.75
C LEU A 52 1.69 -7.07 -8.11
N ALA A 53 0.47 -7.40 -7.70
CA ALA A 53 0.15 -8.69 -7.08
C ALA A 53 0.39 -9.89 -8.02
N SER A 54 0.30 -9.71 -9.33
CA SER A 54 0.61 -10.75 -10.32
C SER A 54 2.10 -10.96 -10.56
N SER A 55 2.96 -10.06 -10.06
CA SER A 55 4.40 -10.12 -10.24
C SER A 55 5.05 -11.11 -9.28
N THR A 56 6.01 -11.90 -9.79
CA THR A 56 6.84 -12.81 -8.97
C THR A 56 8.02 -12.11 -8.30
N ILE A 57 8.31 -10.84 -8.65
CA ILE A 57 9.41 -10.06 -8.08
C ILE A 57 9.01 -9.41 -6.75
N VAL A 58 7.72 -9.15 -6.52
CA VAL A 58 7.26 -8.61 -5.25
C VAL A 58 7.43 -9.65 -4.13
N PRO A 59 7.66 -9.22 -2.86
CA PRO A 59 7.77 -10.15 -1.75
C PRO A 59 6.52 -11.02 -1.61
N GLN A 60 6.69 -12.25 -1.13
CA GLN A 60 5.64 -13.27 -1.08
C GLN A 60 4.34 -12.80 -0.40
N THR A 61 4.42 -11.94 0.61
CA THR A 61 3.27 -11.35 1.31
C THR A 61 2.33 -10.55 0.40
N TYR A 62 2.84 -10.08 -0.75
CA TYR A 62 2.12 -9.28 -1.74
C TYR A 62 1.67 -10.08 -2.96
N GLN A 63 2.28 -11.26 -3.21
CA GLN A 63 1.93 -12.10 -4.36
C GLN A 63 0.50 -12.62 -4.21
N GLY A 64 -0.32 -12.43 -5.25
CA GLY A 64 -1.73 -12.79 -5.25
C GLY A 64 -2.62 -11.93 -4.35
N ASN A 65 -2.06 -11.03 -3.54
CA ASN A 65 -2.79 -10.20 -2.58
C ASN A 65 -2.77 -8.72 -3.00
N TRP A 66 -3.70 -8.35 -3.86
CA TRP A 66 -3.83 -6.98 -4.35
C TRP A 66 -4.19 -5.98 -3.24
N SER A 67 -4.87 -6.42 -2.17
CA SER A 67 -5.22 -5.55 -1.03
C SER A 67 -3.96 -5.10 -0.28
N ASN A 68 -3.01 -6.00 -0.04
CA ASN A 68 -1.72 -5.63 0.54
C ASN A 68 -0.93 -4.70 -0.39
N CYS A 69 -0.98 -4.95 -1.71
CA CYS A 69 -0.36 -4.07 -2.69
C CYS A 69 -0.97 -2.67 -2.67
N LEU A 70 -2.29 -2.55 -2.52
CA LEU A 70 -2.99 -1.28 -2.41
C LEU A 70 -2.53 -0.48 -1.18
N ILE A 71 -2.43 -1.14 -0.03
CA ILE A 71 -1.87 -0.53 1.19
C ILE A 71 -0.44 -0.05 0.98
N ALA A 72 0.40 -0.86 0.31
CA ALA A 72 1.77 -0.46 0.02
C ALA A 72 1.85 0.75 -0.93
N ILE A 73 0.93 0.87 -1.90
CA ILE A 73 0.83 2.04 -2.78
C ILE A 73 0.45 3.29 -1.96
N GLU A 74 -0.51 3.17 -1.06
CA GLU A 74 -0.92 4.27 -0.17
C GLU A 74 0.26 4.76 0.70
N GLN A 75 0.98 3.83 1.34
CA GLN A 75 2.15 4.18 2.14
C GLN A 75 3.24 4.84 1.29
N ALA A 76 3.47 4.33 0.08
CA ALA A 76 4.45 4.87 -0.86
C ALA A 76 4.12 6.31 -1.26
N GLN A 77 2.86 6.60 -1.51
CA GLN A 77 2.40 7.93 -1.86
C GLN A 77 2.61 8.93 -0.69
N ARG A 78 2.25 8.53 0.53
CA ARG A 78 2.46 9.36 1.73
C ARG A 78 3.93 9.67 1.98
N LEU A 79 4.79 8.68 1.81
CA LEU A 79 6.23 8.81 2.01
C LEU A 79 6.97 9.36 0.78
N LYS A 80 6.28 9.56 -0.36
CA LYS A 80 6.86 9.99 -1.65
C LYS A 80 8.01 9.08 -2.12
N VAL A 81 7.83 7.78 -1.95
CA VAL A 81 8.77 6.73 -2.39
C VAL A 81 8.08 5.77 -3.36
N SER A 82 8.83 4.85 -3.98
CA SER A 82 8.22 3.87 -4.86
C SER A 82 7.46 2.79 -4.08
N PRO A 83 6.34 2.25 -4.61
CA PRO A 83 5.63 1.13 -3.99
C PRO A 83 6.53 -0.09 -3.74
N MET A 84 7.45 -0.39 -4.66
CA MET A 84 8.39 -1.50 -4.50
C MET A 84 9.31 -1.30 -3.29
N MET A 85 9.79 -0.07 -3.04
CA MET A 85 10.59 0.23 -1.86
C MET A 85 9.81 -0.03 -0.57
N VAL A 86 8.53 0.34 -0.53
CA VAL A 86 7.66 0.01 0.60
C VAL A 86 7.51 -1.49 0.75
N MET A 87 7.16 -2.21 -0.32
CA MET A 87 6.94 -3.66 -0.27
C MET A 87 8.17 -4.44 0.23
N GLN A 88 9.37 -3.98 -0.13
CA GLN A 88 10.63 -4.61 0.31
C GLN A 88 10.98 -4.33 1.78
N ASN A 89 10.39 -3.30 2.38
CA ASN A 89 10.75 -2.82 3.70
C ASN A 89 9.62 -2.82 4.74
N LEU A 90 8.41 -3.14 4.33
CA LEU A 90 7.25 -3.29 5.22
C LEU A 90 7.02 -4.78 5.50
N TYR A 91 7.24 -5.17 6.74
CA TYR A 91 7.08 -6.54 7.23
C TYR A 91 5.82 -6.67 8.08
N VAL A 92 5.20 -7.84 8.06
CA VAL A 92 4.13 -8.17 9.01
C VAL A 92 4.70 -9.15 10.03
N ILE A 93 4.85 -8.68 11.27
CA ILE A 93 5.39 -9.45 12.38
C ILE A 93 4.29 -9.58 13.44
N GLN A 94 3.92 -10.80 13.81
CA GLN A 94 2.85 -11.07 14.77
C GLN A 94 1.53 -10.31 14.44
N GLY A 95 1.16 -10.29 13.16
CA GLY A 95 -0.02 -9.57 12.66
C GLY A 95 0.11 -8.04 12.60
N ARG A 96 1.28 -7.47 12.93
CA ARG A 96 1.52 -6.02 12.93
C ARG A 96 2.41 -5.61 11.77
N PRO A 97 2.01 -4.63 10.96
CA PRO A 97 2.90 -4.04 9.97
C PRO A 97 4.03 -3.29 10.68
N SER A 98 5.23 -3.42 10.16
CA SER A 98 6.44 -2.83 10.76
C SER A 98 7.47 -2.48 9.70
N TRP A 99 8.16 -1.36 9.89
CA TRP A 99 9.23 -0.91 9.01
C TRP A 99 10.54 -1.64 9.29
N SER A 100 11.37 -1.83 8.26
CA SER A 100 12.78 -2.11 8.52
C SER A 100 13.44 -0.87 9.15
N SER A 101 14.35 -1.07 10.10
CA SER A 101 15.06 0.05 10.74
C SER A 101 15.92 0.83 9.75
N SER A 102 16.49 0.16 8.75
CA SER A 102 17.25 0.80 7.66
C SER A 102 16.37 1.67 6.77
N PHE A 103 15.16 1.23 6.45
CA PHE A 103 14.20 2.03 5.69
C PHE A 103 13.78 3.27 6.47
N LEU A 104 13.52 3.15 7.77
CA LEU A 104 13.16 4.29 8.61
C LEU A 104 14.23 5.38 8.56
N ILE A 105 15.52 5.00 8.69
CA ILE A 105 16.65 5.93 8.56
C ILE A 105 16.65 6.59 7.16
N ALA A 106 16.48 5.79 6.10
CA ALA A 106 16.42 6.30 4.73
C ALA A 106 15.24 7.26 4.52
N ALA A 107 14.08 6.95 5.09
CA ALA A 107 12.90 7.81 5.01
C ALA A 107 13.08 9.15 5.73
N ILE A 108 13.75 9.15 6.90
CA ILE A 108 14.12 10.38 7.61
C ILE A 108 15.04 11.23 6.75
N ASN A 109 16.10 10.62 6.20
CA ASN A 109 17.09 11.32 5.39
C ASN A 109 16.48 11.89 4.11
N ASN A 110 15.53 11.18 3.49
CA ASN A 110 14.86 11.62 2.26
C ASN A 110 13.69 12.57 2.48
N SER A 111 13.29 12.81 3.73
CA SER A 111 12.09 13.61 4.04
C SER A 111 12.24 15.10 3.74
N GLY A 112 13.47 15.60 3.64
CA GLY A 112 13.76 17.03 3.51
C GLY A 112 13.38 17.86 4.77
N LYS A 113 13.06 17.21 5.90
CA LYS A 113 12.67 17.87 7.14
C LYS A 113 13.87 18.47 7.89
N TYR A 114 15.05 17.90 7.68
CA TYR A 114 16.31 18.26 8.34
C TYR A 114 17.32 18.73 7.31
N ASP A 115 18.26 19.58 7.77
CA ASP A 115 19.34 20.12 6.95
C ASP A 115 20.44 19.08 6.71
N THR A 116 20.54 18.09 7.59
CA THR A 116 21.51 16.99 7.51
C THR A 116 20.81 15.63 7.52
N GLU A 117 21.52 14.62 7.08
CA GLU A 117 21.14 13.24 7.34
C GLU A 117 21.12 12.95 8.84
N LEU A 118 20.42 11.88 9.23
CA LEU A 118 20.40 11.39 10.60
C LEU A 118 21.81 10.91 10.99
N GLN A 119 22.36 11.49 12.04
CA GLN A 119 23.68 11.21 12.57
C GLN A 119 23.57 10.47 13.90
N PHE A 120 24.66 9.81 14.30
CA PHE A 120 24.71 8.99 15.50
C PHE A 120 25.93 9.36 16.33
N GLU A 121 25.70 9.74 17.58
CA GLU A 121 26.73 9.93 18.56
C GLU A 121 26.80 8.67 19.44
N GLU A 122 27.94 8.02 19.45
CA GLU A 122 28.14 6.74 20.11
C GLU A 122 29.14 6.90 21.25
N ASN A 123 28.77 6.42 22.44
CA ASN A 123 29.63 6.35 23.57
C ASN A 123 30.07 4.90 23.82
N LYS A 124 31.31 4.77 24.31
CA LYS A 124 31.89 3.49 24.72
C LYS A 124 32.12 3.46 26.22
N ASP A 125 32.07 2.29 26.81
CA ASP A 125 32.43 2.07 28.22
C ASP A 125 33.96 2.09 28.41
N LYS A 126 34.39 1.87 29.65
CA LYS A 126 35.81 1.85 30.02
C LYS A 126 36.61 0.75 29.32
N ASP A 127 35.93 -0.30 28.87
CA ASP A 127 36.53 -1.43 28.16
C ASP A 127 36.48 -1.24 26.63
N GLY A 128 36.03 -0.08 26.17
CA GLY A 128 35.89 0.23 24.73
C GLY A 128 34.70 -0.43 24.04
N LYS A 129 33.76 -1.04 24.79
CA LYS A 129 32.56 -1.66 24.25
C LYS A 129 31.46 -0.61 24.02
N PRO A 130 30.55 -0.81 23.06
CA PRO A 130 29.41 0.07 22.83
C PRO A 130 28.56 0.19 24.10
N PHE A 131 28.35 1.44 24.57
CA PHE A 131 27.60 1.72 25.78
C PHE A 131 26.27 2.40 25.50
N SER A 132 26.28 3.47 24.69
CA SER A 132 25.07 4.19 24.33
C SER A 132 25.13 4.79 22.92
N CYS A 133 23.98 5.23 22.44
CA CYS A 133 23.84 5.91 21.15
C CYS A 133 22.72 6.94 21.22
N ILE A 134 22.97 8.14 20.67
CA ILE A 134 22.01 9.19 20.47
C ILE A 134 21.89 9.42 18.96
N ALA A 135 20.67 9.39 18.43
CA ALA A 135 20.41 9.82 17.06
C ALA A 135 20.08 11.32 17.06
N PHE A 136 20.66 12.08 16.13
CA PHE A 136 20.41 13.50 16.00
C PHE A 136 20.48 13.95 14.53
N ALA A 137 19.86 15.10 14.26
CA ALA A 137 19.95 15.80 12.98
C ALA A 137 19.94 17.31 13.21
N PHE A 138 20.36 18.10 12.23
CA PHE A 138 20.28 19.56 12.32
C PHE A 138 19.07 20.07 11.54
N LYS A 139 18.43 21.11 12.09
CA LYS A 139 17.35 21.86 11.45
C LYS A 139 17.51 23.34 11.78
N ASN A 140 17.65 24.16 10.73
CA ASN A 140 17.91 25.61 10.87
C ASN A 140 19.10 25.91 11.81
N GLY A 141 20.17 25.15 11.68
CA GLY A 141 21.37 25.27 12.51
C GLY A 141 21.22 24.76 13.96
N ARG A 142 20.05 24.27 14.36
CA ARG A 142 19.83 23.70 15.71
C ARG A 142 19.95 22.19 15.65
N ARG A 143 20.66 21.62 16.60
CA ARG A 143 20.72 20.18 16.81
C ARG A 143 19.41 19.70 17.44
N ILE A 144 18.73 18.77 16.75
CA ILE A 144 17.55 18.08 17.22
C ILE A 144 17.98 16.67 17.61
N GLU A 145 17.73 16.28 18.84
CA GLU A 145 18.18 15.00 19.39
C GLU A 145 16.99 14.07 19.68
N GLY A 146 17.25 12.78 19.54
CA GLY A 146 16.41 11.73 20.09
C GLY A 146 16.80 11.42 21.54
N MET A 147 16.16 10.37 22.08
CA MET A 147 16.53 9.85 23.40
C MET A 147 17.83 9.06 23.31
N GLU A 148 18.70 9.20 24.32
CA GLU A 148 19.86 8.34 24.47
C GLU A 148 19.40 6.89 24.75
N ILE A 149 19.88 5.97 23.97
CA ILE A 149 19.63 4.52 24.13
C ILE A 149 20.90 3.89 24.68
N THR A 150 20.78 3.18 25.81
CA THR A 150 21.92 2.57 26.50
C THR A 150 21.82 1.03 26.50
N MET A 151 22.95 0.36 26.65
CA MET A 151 23.00 -1.09 26.87
C MET A 151 22.36 -1.49 28.21
N GLU A 152 22.32 -0.57 29.20
CA GLU A 152 21.62 -0.78 30.44
C GLU A 152 20.11 -0.84 30.24
N MET A 153 19.54 0.09 29.46
CA MET A 153 18.14 0.03 29.05
C MET A 153 17.85 -1.29 28.35
N ALA A 154 18.70 -1.71 27.43
CA ALA A 154 18.52 -2.95 26.69
C ALA A 154 18.51 -4.19 27.60
N ARG A 155 19.25 -4.17 28.71
CA ARG A 155 19.20 -5.22 29.75
C ARG A 155 17.93 -5.13 30.58
N ALA A 156 17.56 -3.93 31.04
CA ALA A 156 16.38 -3.71 31.87
C ALA A 156 15.09 -4.09 31.15
N GLU A 157 14.99 -3.74 29.87
CA GLU A 157 13.86 -4.07 29.00
C GLU A 157 13.90 -5.52 28.49
N GLY A 158 14.91 -6.30 28.84
CA GLY A 158 15.01 -7.70 28.46
C GLY A 158 15.35 -7.97 26.98
N TRP A 159 15.73 -6.95 26.20
CA TRP A 159 16.02 -7.12 24.76
C TRP A 159 17.20 -8.07 24.51
N LEU A 160 18.16 -8.12 25.42
CA LEU A 160 19.28 -9.05 25.34
C LEU A 160 18.85 -10.52 25.56
N ASN A 161 17.74 -10.75 26.26
CA ASN A 161 17.34 -12.08 26.68
C ASN A 161 16.48 -12.81 25.64
N LYS A 162 16.04 -12.12 24.60
CA LYS A 162 15.26 -12.72 23.52
C LYS A 162 16.09 -13.75 22.75
N ASN A 163 15.43 -14.83 22.32
CA ASN A 163 16.09 -15.84 21.51
C ASN A 163 16.55 -15.23 20.16
N GLY A 164 17.82 -15.46 19.81
CA GLY A 164 18.40 -14.90 18.59
C GLY A 164 18.65 -13.37 18.66
N SER A 165 18.66 -12.77 19.84
CA SER A 165 18.84 -11.33 20.01
C SER A 165 20.17 -10.83 19.44
N LYS A 166 20.07 -9.89 18.52
CA LYS A 166 21.21 -9.22 17.90
C LYS A 166 21.90 -8.22 18.85
N TRP A 167 21.27 -7.87 19.94
CA TRP A 167 21.88 -7.04 20.99
C TRP A 167 23.14 -7.65 21.59
N LYS A 168 23.28 -9.00 21.55
CA LYS A 168 24.47 -9.71 22.01
C LYS A 168 25.58 -9.74 20.96
N THR A 169 25.21 -9.86 19.68
CA THR A 169 26.16 -10.11 18.58
C THR A 169 26.51 -8.85 17.81
N MET A 170 25.61 -7.88 17.75
CA MET A 170 25.76 -6.61 17.02
C MET A 170 25.21 -5.42 17.84
N PRO A 171 25.70 -5.20 19.07
CA PRO A 171 25.14 -4.19 19.98
C PRO A 171 25.19 -2.77 19.40
N GLN A 172 26.27 -2.41 18.72
CA GLN A 172 26.42 -1.09 18.10
C GLN A 172 25.33 -0.81 17.04
N LEU A 173 25.02 -1.79 16.19
CA LEU A 173 23.97 -1.67 15.19
C LEU A 173 22.59 -1.53 15.86
N MET A 174 22.33 -2.34 16.87
CA MET A 174 21.05 -2.31 17.60
C MET A 174 20.83 -0.98 18.34
N LEU A 175 21.89 -0.42 18.94
CA LEU A 175 21.85 0.91 19.57
C LEU A 175 21.46 1.98 18.53
N ARG A 176 22.08 1.99 17.35
CA ARG A 176 21.72 2.92 16.26
C ARG A 176 20.29 2.77 15.81
N TYR A 177 19.83 1.54 15.54
CA TYR A 177 18.48 1.27 15.08
C TYR A 177 17.44 1.71 16.11
N ARG A 178 17.69 1.43 17.38
CA ARG A 178 16.80 1.83 18.46
C ARG A 178 16.80 3.36 18.66
N ALA A 179 17.96 4.00 18.60
CA ALA A 179 18.07 5.45 18.66
C ALA A 179 17.33 6.13 17.49
N ALA A 180 17.46 5.59 16.27
CA ALA A 180 16.74 6.10 15.10
C ALA A 180 15.23 5.97 15.24
N SER A 181 14.72 4.84 15.75
CA SER A 181 13.28 4.64 15.91
C SER A 181 12.68 5.57 16.98
N PHE A 182 13.38 5.80 18.08
CA PHE A 182 12.94 6.76 19.10
C PHE A 182 13.05 8.21 18.61
N PHE A 183 14.12 8.55 17.87
CA PHE A 183 14.20 9.84 17.20
C PHE A 183 13.01 10.09 16.28
N ALA A 184 12.67 9.11 15.43
CA ALA A 184 11.56 9.24 14.50
C ALA A 184 10.23 9.46 15.20
N ARG A 185 9.94 8.72 16.26
CA ARG A 185 8.69 8.83 16.99
C ARG A 185 8.52 10.18 17.69
N LEU A 186 9.59 10.74 18.21
CA LEU A 186 9.56 12.01 18.94
C LEU A 186 9.59 13.22 17.98
N ASN A 187 10.41 13.16 16.93
CA ASN A 187 10.74 14.32 16.12
C ASN A 187 10.11 14.32 14.72
N CYS A 188 9.70 13.17 14.21
CA CYS A 188 9.06 13.03 12.88
C CYS A 188 8.05 11.88 12.82
N PRO A 189 7.00 11.88 13.67
CA PRO A 189 6.02 10.81 13.73
C PRO A 189 5.27 10.62 12.41
N GLU A 190 5.18 11.63 11.57
CA GLU A 190 4.59 11.58 10.23
C GLU A 190 5.35 10.65 9.27
N ILE A 191 6.63 10.34 9.56
CA ILE A 191 7.42 9.40 8.76
C ILE A 191 7.18 7.96 9.20
N THR A 192 6.98 7.74 10.50
CA THR A 192 6.68 6.39 11.02
C THR A 192 5.31 5.90 10.62
N LEU A 193 4.38 6.82 10.32
CA LEU A 193 2.96 6.54 10.03
C LEU A 193 2.29 5.70 11.13
N GLY A 194 2.75 5.83 12.38
CA GLY A 194 2.27 5.07 13.52
C GLY A 194 2.79 3.63 13.62
N LEU A 195 3.69 3.23 12.72
CA LEU A 195 4.25 1.88 12.72
C LEU A 195 5.53 1.80 13.54
N TYR A 196 5.74 0.63 14.15
CA TYR A 196 6.98 0.27 14.81
C TYR A 196 8.01 -0.23 13.80
N THR A 197 9.27 -0.29 14.21
CA THR A 197 10.27 -1.03 13.45
C THR A 197 10.18 -2.53 13.75
N ARG A 198 10.66 -3.34 12.81
CA ARG A 198 10.75 -4.80 12.97
C ARG A 198 11.50 -5.18 14.24
N ASP A 199 12.63 -4.49 14.49
CA ASP A 199 13.48 -4.79 15.64
C ASP A 199 12.79 -4.42 16.97
N GLU A 200 11.93 -3.41 16.97
CA GLU A 200 11.13 -3.07 18.15
C GLU A 200 10.08 -4.13 18.47
N ILE A 201 9.41 -4.66 17.44
CA ILE A 201 8.41 -5.72 17.64
C ILE A 201 9.07 -7.01 18.13
N LEU A 202 10.24 -7.36 17.58
CA LEU A 202 10.98 -8.54 18.01
C LEU A 202 11.53 -8.43 19.41
N ASP A 203 11.92 -7.23 19.83
CA ASP A 203 12.44 -6.96 21.17
C ASP A 203 11.34 -6.77 22.23
N GLY A 204 10.15 -6.28 21.82
CA GLY A 204 9.01 -6.06 22.72
C GLY A 204 8.25 -7.35 23.04
N ASP A 205 7.47 -7.32 24.12
CA ASP A 205 6.54 -8.38 24.50
C ASP A 205 5.16 -8.12 23.88
N PHE A 206 5.14 -7.89 22.57
CA PHE A 206 3.88 -7.72 21.86
C PHE A 206 3.13 -9.06 21.81
N LYS A 207 1.93 -9.08 22.36
CA LYS A 207 1.03 -10.22 22.19
C LYS A 207 0.68 -10.36 20.71
N GLU A 208 0.75 -11.58 20.21
CA GLU A 208 0.24 -11.86 18.88
C GLU A 208 -1.25 -11.52 18.84
N TYR A 209 -1.63 -10.66 17.91
CA TYR A 209 -3.04 -10.49 17.57
C TYR A 209 -3.35 -11.57 16.55
N PRO A 210 -4.14 -12.59 16.89
CA PRO A 210 -4.62 -13.51 15.89
C PRO A 210 -5.31 -12.68 14.82
N ALA A 211 -4.87 -12.82 13.57
CA ALA A 211 -5.60 -12.20 12.46
C ALA A 211 -7.05 -12.70 12.56
N PRO A 212 -8.04 -11.81 12.62
CA PRO A 212 -9.42 -12.25 12.64
C PRO A 212 -9.63 -13.12 11.42
N ASP A 213 -10.12 -14.36 11.63
CA ASP A 213 -10.43 -15.24 10.52
C ASP A 213 -11.48 -14.54 9.64
N PRO A 214 -11.15 -14.16 8.39
CA PRO A 214 -12.07 -13.43 7.53
C PRO A 214 -13.38 -14.19 7.33
N LYS A 215 -13.35 -15.52 7.43
CA LYS A 215 -14.54 -16.36 7.31
C LYS A 215 -15.42 -16.32 8.55
N SER A 216 -14.83 -16.17 9.74
CA SER A 216 -15.62 -16.08 10.99
C SER A 216 -16.25 -14.70 11.12
N GLN A 217 -15.56 -13.62 10.72
CA GLN A 217 -16.14 -12.28 10.66
C GLN A 217 -17.27 -12.20 9.63
N MET A 218 -17.05 -12.70 8.41
CA MET A 218 -18.07 -12.71 7.37
C MET A 218 -19.31 -13.50 7.78
N LYS A 219 -19.15 -14.62 8.53
CA LYS A 219 -20.29 -15.36 9.07
C LYS A 219 -21.02 -14.59 10.15
N ALA A 220 -20.30 -13.97 11.09
CA ALA A 220 -20.89 -13.17 12.15
C ALA A 220 -21.64 -11.95 11.58
N ASP A 221 -21.06 -11.27 10.59
CA ASP A 221 -21.69 -10.13 9.92
C ASP A 221 -22.92 -10.57 9.12
N VAL A 222 -22.87 -11.70 8.41
CA VAL A 222 -24.04 -12.25 7.70
C VAL A 222 -25.13 -12.65 8.68
N GLU A 223 -24.81 -13.29 9.80
CA GLU A 223 -25.79 -13.66 10.85
C GLU A 223 -26.39 -12.42 11.54
N GLN A 224 -25.58 -11.39 11.78
CA GLN A 224 -26.03 -10.16 12.44
C GLN A 224 -26.87 -9.26 11.53
N TYR A 225 -26.56 -9.22 10.23
CA TYR A 225 -27.23 -8.37 9.23
C TYR A 225 -28.09 -9.18 8.26
N ALA A 226 -28.23 -10.49 8.45
CA ALA A 226 -29.13 -11.30 7.65
C ALA A 226 -30.56 -10.74 7.76
N ASN A 227 -31.13 -10.38 6.63
CA ASN A 227 -32.47 -9.85 6.56
C ASN A 227 -33.44 -10.95 7.03
N THR A 228 -33.95 -10.83 8.25
CA THR A 228 -34.90 -11.80 8.85
C THR A 228 -36.32 -11.60 8.36
N VAL A 229 -36.55 -10.61 7.49
CA VAL A 229 -37.87 -10.39 6.89
C VAL A 229 -38.08 -11.45 5.79
N PRO A 230 -39.08 -12.35 5.93
CA PRO A 230 -39.38 -13.32 4.89
C PRO A 230 -39.78 -12.57 3.64
N PHE A 231 -39.11 -12.91 2.55
CA PHE A 231 -39.46 -12.38 1.22
C PHE A 231 -40.77 -13.07 0.81
N GLU A 232 -41.89 -12.36 0.90
CA GLU A 232 -43.12 -12.82 0.28
C GLU A 232 -42.97 -12.75 -1.22
N THR A 233 -42.74 -13.88 -1.84
CA THR A 233 -42.83 -14.03 -3.30
C THR A 233 -44.31 -13.95 -3.68
N GLU A 234 -44.74 -12.79 -4.18
CA GLU A 234 -45.98 -12.74 -4.95
C GLU A 234 -45.78 -13.67 -6.15
N THR A 235 -46.51 -14.77 -6.14
CA THR A 235 -46.62 -15.63 -7.31
C THR A 235 -47.41 -14.85 -8.36
N VAL A 236 -46.69 -14.23 -9.28
CA VAL A 236 -47.30 -13.69 -10.50
C VAL A 236 -47.79 -14.91 -11.30
N GLU A 237 -49.09 -15.12 -11.31
CA GLU A 237 -49.70 -16.09 -12.20
C GLU A 237 -49.29 -15.74 -13.65
N SER A 238 -48.54 -16.64 -14.27
CA SER A 238 -48.19 -16.51 -15.68
C SER A 238 -49.45 -16.56 -16.50
N VAL A 239 -49.90 -15.40 -16.97
CA VAL A 239 -50.93 -15.32 -18.03
C VAL A 239 -50.33 -15.96 -19.29
N ARG A 240 -50.84 -17.13 -19.66
CA ARG A 240 -50.54 -17.73 -20.95
C ARG A 240 -51.21 -16.85 -22.01
N VAL A 241 -50.39 -16.10 -22.72
CA VAL A 241 -50.82 -15.41 -23.92
C VAL A 241 -50.74 -16.47 -25.03
N ASP A 242 -51.89 -17.02 -25.41
CA ASP A 242 -52.06 -17.77 -26.66
C ASP A 242 -52.05 -16.75 -27.78
N ASP A 243 -50.88 -16.42 -28.28
CA ASP A 243 -50.77 -15.68 -29.54
C ASP A 243 -50.82 -16.65 -30.71
N GLN A 244 -51.98 -16.67 -31.35
CA GLN A 244 -52.13 -17.15 -32.72
C GLN A 244 -51.36 -16.19 -33.62
N ILE A 245 -50.18 -16.58 -34.05
CA ILE A 245 -49.48 -15.93 -35.17
C ILE A 245 -49.86 -16.67 -36.44
N GLU A 246 -50.94 -16.20 -37.09
CA GLU A 246 -51.19 -16.47 -38.50
C GLU A 246 -50.21 -15.66 -39.36
N GLY A 247 -49.46 -16.34 -40.23
CA GLY A 247 -48.79 -15.73 -41.36
C GLY A 247 -47.27 -15.65 -41.33
N GLN A 248 -46.57 -16.77 -41.39
CA GLN A 248 -45.22 -16.79 -41.97
C GLN A 248 -45.21 -17.63 -43.24
N GLN A 249 -45.06 -16.94 -44.39
CA GLN A 249 -44.76 -17.55 -45.68
C GLN A 249 -43.35 -18.15 -45.63
N THR A 250 -43.25 -19.45 -45.83
CA THR A 250 -42.00 -20.17 -46.05
C THR A 250 -41.45 -19.82 -47.43
N MET A 251 -40.29 -19.15 -47.48
CA MET A 251 -39.48 -19.11 -48.70
C MET A 251 -38.68 -20.40 -48.81
N THR A 252 -39.04 -21.21 -49.83
CA THR A 252 -38.19 -22.31 -50.27
C THR A 252 -37.12 -21.74 -51.19
N PHE A 253 -35.87 -22.00 -50.93
CA PHE A 253 -34.77 -21.85 -51.88
C PHE A 253 -34.61 -23.21 -52.58
N GLU A 254 -34.84 -23.22 -53.87
CA GLU A 254 -34.40 -24.27 -54.78
C GLU A 254 -33.03 -23.90 -55.35
N GLU A 255 -32.13 -24.89 -55.32
CA GLU A 255 -30.81 -25.08 -55.98
C GLU A 255 -29.86 -23.92 -56.15
#